data_f06bdbb6767575e6cb857a9301ed6e0e
#
_entry.id   f06bdbb6767575e6cb857a9301ed6e0e
#
_cell.length_a   1.000
_cell.length_b   1.000
_cell.length_c   1.000
_cell.angle_alpha   90.00
_cell.angle_beta   90.00
_cell.angle_gamma   90.00
#
_symmetry.space_group_name_H-M   'P 1'
#
loop_
_entity.id
_entity.type
_entity.pdbx_description
1 polymer ?
#
loop_
_entity_poly.entity_id
_entity_poly.type
_entity_poly.pdbx_seq_one_letter_code
_entity_poly.pdbx_strand_id
1 'polypeptide(L)'
;FRSYDRQKKEVELFSDTRKGTATGEVKVVAMNNPEIDWLIGDEAKTTLMEEIELLDGASAEFDRELVDKGELSPVFFGSALTNFGVETFLRHFLSMTTSPLPRMSDHGAIDPMKEKEFSAFVFKIQANMNKAHRDRIAFMRICSGEFDAGMNVYHVQGKKDVRLSQPQQMIASERKIIDKAYGGDIIGVFDPGIFSIE
;
A
#
# COMPACT_ATOMS: atom_id res chain seq x y z
N PHE A 1 11.11 19.91 11.85
CA PHE A 1 10.93 19.61 10.41
C PHE A 1 9.66 20.30 9.89
N ARG A 2 9.61 20.58 8.59
CA ARG A 2 8.51 21.29 7.92
C ARG A 2 8.28 20.66 6.56
N SER A 3 7.02 20.60 6.10
CA SER A 3 6.65 20.26 4.73
C SER A 3 5.61 21.23 4.21
N TYR A 4 5.52 21.37 2.90
CA TYR A 4 4.52 22.18 2.24
C TYR A 4 3.65 21.33 1.33
N ASP A 5 2.35 21.33 1.57
CA ASP A 5 1.36 20.68 0.71
C ASP A 5 0.98 21.66 -0.43
N ARG A 6 1.48 21.37 -1.64
CA ARG A 6 1.24 22.21 -2.83
C ARG A 6 -0.23 22.26 -3.23
N GLN A 7 -0.98 21.17 -3.02
CA GLN A 7 -2.40 21.13 -3.39
C GLN A 7 -3.24 21.99 -2.47
N LYS A 8 -3.00 21.90 -1.16
CA LYS A 8 -3.76 22.61 -0.14
C LYS A 8 -3.20 24.02 0.15
N LYS A 9 -1.97 24.29 -0.28
CA LYS A 9 -1.21 25.50 0.03
C LYS A 9 -1.06 25.70 1.55
N GLU A 10 -0.70 24.62 2.23
CA GLU A 10 -0.54 24.57 3.68
C GLU A 10 0.87 24.12 4.06
N VAL A 11 1.37 24.70 5.15
CA VAL A 11 2.64 24.29 5.77
C VAL A 11 2.32 23.39 6.96
N GLU A 12 2.90 22.21 6.98
CA GLU A 12 2.87 21.29 8.11
C GLU A 12 4.13 21.46 8.95
N LEU A 13 3.96 21.81 10.21
CA LEU A 13 5.03 21.98 11.18
C LEU A 13 5.04 20.77 12.11
N PHE A 14 6.13 20.03 12.11
CA PHE A 14 6.28 18.83 12.92
C PHE A 14 7.08 19.14 14.17
N SER A 15 6.52 18.76 15.35
CA SER A 15 7.25 18.82 16.60
C SER A 15 8.40 17.80 16.60
N ASP A 16 9.47 18.13 17.32
CA ASP A 16 10.64 17.26 17.42
C ASP A 16 10.31 16.06 18.31
N THR A 17 10.18 14.87 17.74
CA THR A 17 9.96 13.63 18.47
C THR A 17 11.28 12.89 18.66
N ARG A 18 11.78 12.86 19.88
CA ARG A 18 12.97 12.07 20.19
C ARG A 18 12.67 10.58 19.97
N LYS A 19 13.39 9.96 19.01
CA LYS A 19 13.44 8.51 18.76
C LYS A 19 12.19 7.85 18.17
N GLY A 20 11.30 8.56 17.48
CA GLY A 20 10.24 7.92 16.67
C GLY A 20 9.19 7.08 17.43
N THR A 21 9.17 7.14 18.76
CA THR A 21 8.27 6.32 19.60
C THR A 21 6.93 6.98 19.92
N ALA A 22 6.77 8.26 19.58
CA ALA A 22 5.52 8.99 19.77
C ALA A 22 5.12 9.69 18.47
N THR A 23 3.83 9.77 18.20
CA THR A 23 3.26 10.67 17.20
C THR A 23 3.50 12.11 17.65
N GLY A 24 4.34 12.86 16.93
CA GLY A 24 4.51 14.29 17.16
C GLY A 24 3.23 15.05 16.78
N GLU A 25 2.94 16.12 17.48
CA GLU A 25 1.89 17.03 17.04
C GLU A 25 2.30 17.69 15.73
N VAL A 26 1.37 17.69 14.78
CA VAL A 26 1.51 18.36 13.50
C VAL A 26 0.61 19.58 13.52
N LYS A 27 1.20 20.78 13.48
CA LYS A 27 0.45 22.03 13.32
C LYS A 27 0.37 22.35 11.83
N VAL A 28 -0.83 22.43 11.30
CA VAL A 28 -1.09 22.78 9.89
C VAL A 28 -1.49 24.24 9.83
N VAL A 29 -0.83 25.02 8.97
CA VAL A 29 -1.06 26.45 8.82
C VAL A 29 -1.14 26.79 7.35
N ALA A 30 -2.21 27.48 6.94
CA ALA A 30 -2.35 27.95 5.56
C ALA A 30 -1.26 28.98 5.23
N MET A 31 -0.74 28.94 4.00
CA MET A 31 0.37 29.82 3.58
C MET A 31 0.03 31.31 3.62
N ASN A 32 -1.25 31.66 3.51
CA ASN A 32 -1.75 33.04 3.61
C ASN A 32 -2.08 33.49 5.05
N ASN A 33 -1.88 32.62 6.07
CA ASN A 33 -2.11 32.98 7.46
C ASN A 33 -0.96 33.88 7.94
N PRO A 34 -1.26 35.06 8.56
CA PRO A 34 -0.24 35.95 9.11
C PRO A 34 0.69 35.29 10.16
N GLU A 35 0.22 34.23 10.81
CA GLU A 35 1.04 33.50 11.77
C GLU A 35 2.26 32.82 11.12
N ILE A 36 2.24 32.58 9.82
CA ILE A 36 3.32 31.87 9.12
C ILE A 36 4.66 32.57 9.28
N ASP A 37 4.66 33.91 9.30
CA ASP A 37 5.87 34.73 9.34
C ASP A 37 6.68 34.49 10.63
N TRP A 38 6.00 34.41 11.75
CA TRP A 38 6.70 34.15 13.03
C TRP A 38 6.89 32.66 13.31
N LEU A 39 6.09 31.76 12.69
CA LEU A 39 6.22 30.31 12.88
C LEU A 39 7.44 29.74 12.14
N ILE A 40 7.73 30.24 10.94
CA ILE A 40 8.85 29.73 10.14
C ILE A 40 10.01 30.72 10.00
N GLY A 41 9.75 32.00 10.26
CA GLY A 41 10.71 33.10 10.10
C GLY A 41 10.84 33.58 8.67
N ASP A 42 11.25 34.83 8.50
CA ASP A 42 11.27 35.52 7.20
C ASP A 42 12.20 34.87 6.18
N GLU A 43 13.37 34.44 6.59
CA GLU A 43 14.37 33.78 5.68
C GLU A 43 13.80 32.45 5.14
N ALA A 44 13.26 31.59 6.01
CA ALA A 44 12.71 30.33 5.57
C ALA A 44 11.43 30.49 4.75
N LYS A 45 10.63 31.55 5.02
CA LYS A 45 9.45 31.89 4.19
C LYS A 45 9.90 32.32 2.80
N THR A 46 10.89 33.19 2.70
CA THR A 46 11.41 33.67 1.41
C THR A 46 11.91 32.49 0.58
N THR A 47 12.77 31.66 1.15
CA THR A 47 13.27 30.45 0.49
C THR A 47 12.13 29.52 0.04
N LEU A 48 11.14 29.28 0.89
CA LEU A 48 9.99 28.44 0.56
C LEU A 48 9.20 29.01 -0.63
N MET A 49 8.99 30.33 -0.67
CA MET A 49 8.27 30.95 -1.77
C MET A 49 9.02 30.88 -3.10
N GLU A 50 10.34 31.09 -3.09
CA GLU A 50 11.20 30.92 -4.26
C GLU A 50 11.19 29.49 -4.78
N GLU A 51 11.26 28.51 -3.89
CA GLU A 51 11.21 27.09 -4.25
C GLU A 51 9.83 26.67 -4.78
N ILE A 52 8.73 27.20 -4.23
CA ILE A 52 7.37 26.96 -4.74
C ILE A 52 7.25 27.52 -6.16
N GLU A 53 7.69 28.76 -6.41
CA GLU A 53 7.64 29.37 -7.73
C GLU A 53 8.44 28.57 -8.77
N LEU A 54 9.62 28.10 -8.37
CA LEU A 54 10.45 27.23 -9.22
C LEU A 54 9.74 25.90 -9.55
N LEU A 55 9.15 25.24 -8.56
CA LEU A 55 8.44 23.99 -8.74
C LEU A 55 7.16 24.17 -9.56
N ASP A 56 6.42 25.24 -9.36
CA ASP A 56 5.20 25.52 -10.12
C ASP A 56 5.49 25.80 -11.60
N GLY A 57 6.69 26.37 -11.90
CA GLY A 57 7.16 26.57 -13.27
C GLY A 57 7.80 25.36 -13.94
N ALA A 58 8.38 24.45 -13.18
CA ALA A 58 9.24 23.37 -13.71
C ALA A 58 8.68 21.95 -13.54
N SER A 59 7.67 21.73 -12.69
CA SER A 59 7.10 20.41 -12.45
C SER A 59 5.63 20.32 -12.88
N ALA A 60 5.16 19.11 -13.15
CA ALA A 60 3.77 18.85 -13.45
C ALA A 60 2.87 19.15 -12.24
N GLU A 61 1.67 19.65 -12.50
CA GLU A 61 0.61 19.68 -11.50
C GLU A 61 0.13 18.27 -11.17
N PHE A 62 -0.43 18.11 -9.97
CA PHE A 62 -1.00 16.83 -9.58
C PHE A 62 -2.24 16.51 -10.42
N ASP A 63 -2.19 15.35 -11.07
CA ASP A 63 -3.31 14.81 -11.84
C ASP A 63 -3.55 13.36 -11.40
N ARG A 64 -4.73 13.11 -10.83
CA ARG A 64 -5.11 11.81 -10.33
C ARG A 64 -5.17 10.74 -11.42
N GLU A 65 -5.66 11.08 -12.60
CA GLU A 65 -5.77 10.12 -13.70
C GLU A 65 -4.39 9.71 -14.21
N LEU A 66 -3.45 10.64 -14.27
CA LEU A 66 -2.06 10.34 -14.65
C LEU A 66 -1.36 9.48 -13.59
N VAL A 67 -1.64 9.72 -12.31
CA VAL A 67 -1.13 8.86 -11.22
C VAL A 67 -1.69 7.44 -11.34
N ASP A 68 -2.98 7.29 -11.56
CA ASP A 68 -3.64 5.98 -11.70
C ASP A 68 -3.14 5.20 -12.94
N LYS A 69 -2.73 5.91 -14.00
CA LYS A 69 -2.10 5.33 -15.19
C LYS A 69 -0.61 5.03 -15.03
N GLY A 70 0.02 5.52 -13.95
CA GLY A 70 1.47 5.41 -13.75
C GLY A 70 2.31 6.38 -14.60
N GLU A 71 1.69 7.41 -15.16
CA GLU A 71 2.33 8.44 -15.99
C GLU A 71 2.81 9.64 -15.15
N LEU A 72 2.32 9.77 -13.92
CA LEU A 72 2.75 10.76 -12.93
C LEU A 72 3.04 10.09 -11.60
N SER A 73 4.15 10.46 -10.98
CA SER A 73 4.55 9.97 -9.65
C SER A 73 4.48 11.10 -8.63
N PRO A 74 3.59 11.03 -7.62
CA PRO A 74 3.58 11.96 -6.50
C PRO A 74 4.81 11.76 -5.62
N VAL A 75 5.40 12.85 -5.15
CA VAL A 75 6.60 12.84 -4.31
C VAL A 75 6.26 13.34 -2.92
N PHE A 76 6.72 12.62 -1.91
CA PHE A 76 6.57 12.95 -0.50
C PHE A 76 7.93 12.91 0.19
N PHE A 77 8.11 13.80 1.14
CA PHE A 77 9.29 13.82 2.00
C PHE A 77 8.94 13.28 3.38
N GLY A 78 9.75 12.38 3.89
CA GLY A 78 9.53 11.79 5.21
C GLY A 78 10.74 11.05 5.75
N SER A 79 10.69 10.75 7.02
CA SER A 79 11.72 9.98 7.73
C SER A 79 11.06 8.96 8.65
N ALA A 80 11.23 7.68 8.37
CA ALA A 80 10.77 6.62 9.25
C ALA A 80 11.47 6.62 10.62
N LEU A 81 12.71 7.13 10.68
CA LEU A 81 13.48 7.20 11.93
C LEU A 81 12.86 8.19 12.93
N THR A 82 12.32 9.29 12.45
CA THR A 82 11.75 10.37 13.28
C THR A 82 10.24 10.47 13.17
N ASN A 83 9.59 9.61 12.38
CA ASN A 83 8.18 9.67 11.99
C ASN A 83 7.76 10.97 11.28
N PHE A 84 8.74 11.77 10.81
CA PHE A 84 8.46 12.98 10.04
C PHE A 84 7.75 12.63 8.73
N GLY A 85 6.60 13.25 8.47
CA GLY A 85 5.85 13.14 7.20
C GLY A 85 5.22 11.77 6.92
N VAL A 86 5.40 10.77 7.78
CA VAL A 86 4.88 9.40 7.54
C VAL A 86 3.36 9.36 7.55
N GLU A 87 2.72 10.01 8.53
CA GLU A 87 1.26 10.06 8.60
C GLU A 87 0.67 10.81 7.41
N THR A 88 1.25 11.95 7.04
CA THR A 88 0.86 12.74 5.87
C THR A 88 0.95 11.89 4.60
N PHE A 89 2.08 11.20 4.39
CA PHE A 89 2.24 10.26 3.28
C PHE A 89 1.15 9.19 3.27
N LEU A 90 0.92 8.50 4.39
CA LEU A 90 -0.08 7.43 4.46
C LEU A 90 -1.50 7.92 4.18
N ARG A 91 -1.86 9.10 4.67
CA ARG A 91 -3.16 9.71 4.40
C ARG A 91 -3.37 9.99 2.92
N HIS A 92 -2.38 10.57 2.25
CA HIS A 92 -2.42 10.80 0.81
C HIS A 92 -2.36 9.48 0.03
N PHE A 93 -1.53 8.53 0.44
CA PHE A 93 -1.44 7.21 -0.17
C PHE A 93 -2.81 6.50 -0.17
N LEU A 94 -3.51 6.48 0.97
CA LEU A 94 -4.85 5.90 1.05
C LEU A 94 -5.86 6.57 0.10
N SER A 95 -5.75 7.89 -0.09
CA SER A 95 -6.62 8.60 -1.03
C SER A 95 -6.27 8.33 -2.50
N MET A 96 -5.04 7.93 -2.80
CA MET A 96 -4.54 7.67 -4.16
C MET A 96 -4.59 6.19 -4.55
N THR A 97 -4.73 5.27 -3.59
CA THR A 97 -4.84 3.84 -3.91
C THR A 97 -6.17 3.52 -4.55
N THR A 98 -6.13 2.60 -5.52
CA THR A 98 -7.32 2.07 -6.17
C THR A 98 -7.66 0.69 -5.64
N SER A 99 -8.92 0.26 -5.79
CA SER A 99 -9.28 -1.14 -5.68
C SER A 99 -8.57 -1.97 -6.76
N PRO A 100 -8.47 -3.31 -6.61
CA PRO A 100 -7.91 -4.15 -7.66
C PRO A 100 -8.60 -3.90 -9.00
N LEU A 101 -7.79 -3.62 -10.03
CA LEU A 101 -8.30 -3.29 -11.35
C LEU A 101 -8.60 -4.55 -12.17
N PRO A 102 -9.57 -4.48 -13.11
CA PRO A 102 -9.85 -5.57 -14.04
C PRO A 102 -8.60 -6.00 -14.83
N ARG A 103 -8.51 -7.30 -15.10
CA ARG A 103 -7.42 -7.90 -15.89
C ARG A 103 -7.99 -8.63 -17.09
N MET A 104 -7.30 -8.53 -18.22
CA MET A 104 -7.68 -9.28 -19.42
C MET A 104 -7.26 -10.74 -19.30
N SER A 105 -8.19 -11.64 -19.66
CA SER A 105 -7.96 -13.08 -19.77
C SER A 105 -8.38 -13.55 -21.17
N ASP A 106 -8.18 -14.83 -21.47
CA ASP A 106 -8.64 -15.45 -22.73
C ASP A 106 -10.17 -15.41 -22.88
N HIS A 107 -10.89 -15.24 -21.76
CA HIS A 107 -12.36 -15.15 -21.71
C HIS A 107 -12.88 -13.72 -21.60
N GLY A 108 -12.02 -12.71 -21.72
CA GLY A 108 -12.36 -11.29 -21.59
C GLY A 108 -11.85 -10.65 -20.31
N ALA A 109 -12.36 -9.46 -20.00
CA ALA A 109 -11.98 -8.73 -18.80
C ALA A 109 -12.60 -9.35 -17.55
N ILE A 110 -11.76 -9.75 -16.59
CA ILE A 110 -12.17 -10.21 -15.26
C ILE A 110 -12.04 -9.03 -14.30
N ASP A 111 -13.18 -8.64 -13.74
CA ASP A 111 -13.23 -7.59 -12.71
C ASP A 111 -13.22 -8.27 -11.32
N PRO A 112 -12.15 -8.10 -10.52
CA PRO A 112 -12.03 -8.75 -9.20
C PRO A 112 -13.17 -8.43 -8.25
N MET A 113 -13.85 -7.29 -8.44
CA MET A 113 -14.93 -6.83 -7.57
C MET A 113 -16.30 -7.38 -7.97
N LYS A 114 -16.45 -7.95 -9.17
CA LYS A 114 -17.72 -8.42 -9.73
C LYS A 114 -17.75 -9.91 -10.00
N GLU A 115 -16.60 -10.49 -10.36
CA GLU A 115 -16.49 -11.91 -10.65
C GLU A 115 -16.71 -12.74 -9.38
N LYS A 116 -17.61 -13.72 -9.46
CA LYS A 116 -17.97 -14.57 -8.31
C LYS A 116 -17.16 -15.86 -8.26
N GLU A 117 -16.67 -16.32 -9.38
CA GLU A 117 -15.83 -17.51 -9.42
C GLU A 117 -14.46 -17.24 -8.79
N PHE A 118 -14.08 -18.10 -7.88
CA PHE A 118 -12.76 -17.99 -7.23
C PHE A 118 -11.65 -18.30 -8.21
N SER A 119 -10.71 -17.37 -8.31
CA SER A 119 -9.44 -17.60 -8.98
C SER A 119 -8.30 -16.98 -8.20
N ALA A 120 -7.14 -17.64 -8.20
CA ALA A 120 -5.94 -17.17 -7.54
C ALA A 120 -4.70 -17.74 -8.25
N PHE A 121 -3.56 -17.07 -8.09
CA PHE A 121 -2.28 -17.60 -8.53
C PHE A 121 -1.25 -17.58 -7.40
N VAL A 122 -0.35 -18.56 -7.42
CA VAL A 122 0.76 -18.65 -6.47
C VAL A 122 1.96 -17.86 -7.00
N PHE A 123 2.37 -16.82 -6.29
CA PHE A 123 3.52 -16.00 -6.68
C PHE A 123 4.76 -16.24 -5.84
N LYS A 124 4.63 -16.94 -4.70
CA LYS A 124 5.75 -17.24 -3.81
C LYS A 124 5.49 -18.53 -3.03
N ILE A 125 6.52 -19.36 -2.90
CA ILE A 125 6.53 -20.48 -1.98
C ILE A 125 7.68 -20.28 -0.99
N GLN A 126 7.38 -20.34 0.29
CA GLN A 126 8.35 -20.22 1.35
C GLN A 126 8.35 -21.46 2.23
N ALA A 127 9.51 -22.08 2.35
CA ALA A 127 9.72 -23.26 3.19
C ALA A 127 10.46 -22.87 4.49
N ASN A 128 10.28 -23.69 5.53
CA ASN A 128 11.04 -23.61 6.79
C ASN A 128 10.97 -22.23 7.47
N MET A 129 9.82 -21.56 7.43
CA MET A 129 9.61 -20.30 8.16
C MET A 129 9.70 -20.54 9.67
N ASN A 130 9.28 -21.69 10.16
CA ASN A 130 9.55 -22.15 11.51
C ASN A 130 10.66 -23.20 11.47
N LYS A 131 11.80 -22.90 12.09
CA LYS A 131 12.96 -23.82 12.12
C LYS A 131 12.67 -25.17 12.81
N ALA A 132 11.62 -25.24 13.63
CA ALA A 132 11.19 -26.44 14.31
C ALA A 132 10.30 -27.37 13.46
N HIS A 133 9.76 -26.85 12.35
CA HIS A 133 8.84 -27.60 11.50
C HIS A 133 9.22 -27.41 10.03
N ARG A 134 9.14 -28.49 9.25
CA ARG A 134 9.29 -28.43 7.78
C ARG A 134 7.97 -27.99 7.17
N ASP A 135 7.60 -26.74 7.39
CA ASP A 135 6.42 -26.14 6.80
C ASP A 135 6.74 -25.50 5.43
N ARG A 136 5.83 -25.68 4.49
CA ARG A 136 5.81 -24.93 3.23
C ARG A 136 4.51 -24.15 3.16
N ILE A 137 4.63 -22.89 2.83
CA ILE A 137 3.49 -21.99 2.63
C ILE A 137 3.53 -21.48 1.20
N ALA A 138 2.45 -21.71 0.46
CA ALA A 138 2.22 -21.09 -0.83
C ALA A 138 1.48 -19.76 -0.62
N PHE A 139 2.10 -18.66 -1.00
CA PHE A 139 1.48 -17.36 -1.01
C PHE A 139 0.78 -17.17 -2.35
N MET A 140 -0.51 -16.91 -2.28
CA MET A 140 -1.33 -16.67 -3.45
C MET A 140 -2.05 -15.33 -3.38
N ARG A 141 -2.20 -14.69 -4.52
CA ARG A 141 -3.07 -13.54 -4.70
C ARG A 141 -4.40 -14.00 -5.24
N ILE A 142 -5.49 -13.61 -4.58
CA ILE A 142 -6.84 -13.83 -5.08
C ILE A 142 -7.11 -12.85 -6.20
N CYS A 143 -7.47 -13.36 -7.38
CA CYS A 143 -7.77 -12.56 -8.56
C CYS A 143 -9.24 -12.24 -8.69
N SER A 144 -10.13 -13.15 -8.22
CA SER A 144 -11.58 -12.99 -8.26
C SER A 144 -12.27 -13.89 -7.24
N GLY A 145 -13.54 -13.59 -6.98
CA GLY A 145 -14.39 -14.36 -6.09
C GLY A 145 -14.03 -14.23 -4.62
N GLU A 146 -14.56 -15.15 -3.85
CA GLU A 146 -14.40 -15.21 -2.38
C GLU A 146 -13.69 -16.52 -2.00
N PHE A 147 -12.71 -16.41 -1.14
CA PHE A 147 -12.02 -17.54 -0.51
C PHE A 147 -12.72 -17.88 0.81
N ASP A 148 -13.07 -19.15 0.99
CA ASP A 148 -13.52 -19.73 2.27
C ASP A 148 -12.51 -20.75 2.76
N ALA A 149 -12.21 -20.74 4.05
CA ALA A 149 -11.26 -21.67 4.67
C ALA A 149 -11.65 -23.12 4.42
N GLY A 150 -10.72 -23.89 3.86
CA GLY A 150 -10.90 -25.30 3.56
C GLY A 150 -11.73 -25.60 2.31
N MET A 151 -11.99 -24.59 1.46
CA MET A 151 -12.63 -24.80 0.17
C MET A 151 -11.80 -25.72 -0.74
N ASN A 152 -12.48 -26.41 -1.65
CA ASN A 152 -11.85 -27.17 -2.73
C ASN A 152 -11.76 -26.31 -3.98
N VAL A 153 -10.63 -26.33 -4.65
CA VAL A 153 -10.39 -25.61 -5.89
C VAL A 153 -9.74 -26.52 -6.92
N TYR A 154 -10.00 -26.25 -8.20
CA TYR A 154 -9.31 -26.97 -9.27
C TYR A 154 -7.90 -26.39 -9.45
N HIS A 155 -6.88 -27.22 -9.25
CA HIS A 155 -5.48 -26.88 -9.50
C HIS A 155 -5.14 -27.15 -10.96
N VAL A 156 -5.03 -26.08 -11.73
CA VAL A 156 -4.92 -26.13 -13.21
C VAL A 156 -3.70 -26.94 -13.66
N GLN A 157 -2.51 -26.65 -13.11
CA GLN A 157 -1.27 -27.36 -13.50
C GLN A 157 -1.29 -28.83 -13.11
N GLY A 158 -1.81 -29.12 -11.93
CA GLY A 158 -1.92 -30.50 -11.43
C GLY A 158 -3.11 -31.27 -11.99
N LYS A 159 -4.04 -30.59 -12.70
CA LYS A 159 -5.27 -31.17 -13.30
C LYS A 159 -6.08 -31.99 -12.29
N LYS A 160 -6.24 -31.47 -11.07
CA LYS A 160 -6.94 -32.14 -9.97
C LYS A 160 -7.51 -31.13 -8.98
N ASP A 161 -8.53 -31.58 -8.25
CA ASP A 161 -9.04 -30.82 -7.12
C ASP A 161 -8.09 -30.89 -5.93
N VAL A 162 -7.91 -29.76 -5.28
CA VAL A 162 -7.10 -29.62 -4.08
C VAL A 162 -7.87 -28.83 -3.02
N ARG A 163 -7.67 -29.20 -1.77
CA ARG A 163 -8.23 -28.46 -0.65
C ARG A 163 -7.23 -27.43 -0.14
N LEU A 164 -7.67 -26.17 -0.10
CA LEU A 164 -6.88 -25.09 0.47
C LEU A 164 -7.01 -25.10 1.99
N SER A 165 -5.98 -25.57 2.68
CA SER A 165 -5.99 -25.78 4.12
C SER A 165 -5.08 -24.78 4.84
N GLN A 166 -5.39 -24.54 6.12
CA GLN A 166 -4.65 -23.68 7.02
C GLN A 166 -4.36 -22.29 6.44
N PRO A 167 -5.40 -21.57 5.99
CA PRO A 167 -5.22 -20.23 5.41
C PRO A 167 -4.72 -19.26 6.47
N GLN A 168 -3.70 -18.51 6.11
CA GLN A 168 -3.02 -17.58 6.99
C GLN A 168 -2.85 -16.23 6.30
N GLN A 169 -3.02 -15.16 7.04
CA GLN A 169 -2.59 -13.84 6.66
C GLN A 169 -1.36 -13.46 7.49
N MET A 170 -0.38 -12.89 6.83
CA MET A 170 0.82 -12.40 7.49
C MET A 170 0.66 -10.92 7.80
N ILE A 171 0.71 -10.58 9.08
CA ILE A 171 0.76 -9.19 9.55
C ILE A 171 2.08 -9.02 10.29
N ALA A 172 3.03 -8.35 9.65
CA ALA A 172 4.42 -8.23 10.11
C ALA A 172 5.04 -9.63 10.36
N SER A 173 5.40 -9.97 11.60
CA SER A 173 5.94 -11.27 11.98
C SER A 173 4.88 -12.27 12.47
N GLU A 174 3.63 -11.84 12.60
CA GLU A 174 2.57 -12.67 13.14
C GLU A 174 1.77 -13.36 12.03
N ARG A 175 1.36 -14.60 12.31
CA ARG A 175 0.48 -15.40 11.46
C ARG A 175 -0.91 -15.40 12.07
N LYS A 176 -1.89 -14.94 11.32
CA LYS A 176 -3.29 -14.98 11.73
C LYS A 176 -4.04 -15.94 10.82
N ILE A 177 -4.72 -16.93 11.40
CA ILE A 177 -5.66 -17.77 10.65
C ILE A 177 -6.83 -16.91 10.22
N ILE A 178 -7.27 -17.08 8.98
CA ILE A 178 -8.39 -16.36 8.40
C ILE A 178 -9.44 -17.34 7.89
N ASP A 179 -10.70 -16.94 7.95
CA ASP A 179 -11.80 -17.74 7.43
C ASP A 179 -12.18 -17.34 6.01
N LYS A 180 -12.04 -16.06 5.68
CA LYS A 180 -12.44 -15.48 4.38
C LYS A 180 -11.39 -14.53 3.85
N ALA A 181 -11.34 -14.43 2.50
CA ALA A 181 -10.58 -13.42 1.79
C ALA A 181 -11.21 -13.15 0.40
N TYR A 182 -10.87 -12.04 -0.20
CA TYR A 182 -11.55 -11.50 -1.39
C TYR A 182 -10.58 -11.16 -2.51
N GLY A 183 -11.10 -10.88 -3.68
CA GLY A 183 -10.31 -10.44 -4.84
C GLY A 183 -9.37 -9.29 -4.48
N GLY A 184 -8.07 -9.47 -4.75
CA GLY A 184 -6.99 -8.54 -4.40
C GLY A 184 -6.22 -8.90 -3.12
N ASP A 185 -6.79 -9.72 -2.22
CA ASP A 185 -6.10 -10.16 -1.01
C ASP A 185 -4.95 -11.13 -1.31
N ILE A 186 -3.98 -11.13 -0.40
CA ILE A 186 -2.88 -12.10 -0.38
C ILE A 186 -3.05 -12.99 0.83
N ILE A 187 -3.09 -14.30 0.59
CA ILE A 187 -3.17 -15.32 1.63
C ILE A 187 -2.03 -16.33 1.50
N GLY A 188 -1.64 -16.93 2.61
CA GLY A 188 -0.77 -18.10 2.62
C GLY A 188 -1.57 -19.36 2.92
N VAL A 189 -1.37 -20.43 2.17
CA VAL A 189 -1.96 -21.73 2.44
C VAL A 189 -0.86 -22.77 2.63
N PHE A 190 -1.16 -23.81 3.40
CA PHE A 190 -0.23 -24.92 3.54
C PHE A 190 0.00 -25.60 2.18
N ASP A 191 1.26 -25.79 1.83
CA ASP A 191 1.68 -26.46 0.60
C ASP A 191 2.26 -27.85 0.91
N PRO A 192 1.56 -28.92 0.58
CA PRO A 192 2.10 -30.30 0.68
C PRO A 192 3.13 -30.64 -0.42
N GLY A 193 3.60 -29.66 -1.18
CA GLY A 193 4.56 -29.83 -2.27
C GLY A 193 3.90 -29.99 -3.64
N ILE A 194 2.70 -29.46 -3.81
CA ILE A 194 1.92 -29.55 -5.06
C ILE A 194 1.86 -28.26 -5.86
N PHE A 195 2.08 -27.11 -5.20
CA PHE A 195 2.03 -25.83 -5.87
C PHE A 195 3.35 -25.48 -6.55
N SER A 196 3.27 -24.76 -7.66
CA SER A 196 4.37 -24.12 -8.37
C SER A 196 4.12 -22.62 -8.49
N ILE A 197 5.18 -21.87 -8.67
CA ILE A 197 5.12 -20.41 -8.96
C ILE A 197 4.92 -20.25 -10.46
N GLU A 198 4.00 -19.37 -10.85
CA GLU A 198 3.80 -18.93 -12.23
C GLU A 198 3.96 -17.45 -12.38
#